data_a27053aee295f4cfa27b690d68cdee4a
#
_entry.id   a27053aee295f4cfa27b690d68cdee4a
#
_cell.length_a   1.000
_cell.length_b   1.000
_cell.length_c   1.000
_cell.angle_alpha   90.00
_cell.angle_beta   90.00
_cell.angle_gamma   90.00
#
_symmetry.space_group_name_H-M   'P 1'
#
loop_
_entity.id
_entity.type
_entity.pdbx_description
1 polymer ?
#
loop_
_entity_poly.entity_id
_entity_poly.type
_entity_poly.pdbx_seq_one_letter_code
_entity_poly.pdbx_strand_id
1 'polypeptide(L)'
;ERITVSRYPISGYYESKWEGGSFEEQWQALAGIIAERDPKQIGINVSKNWPVSDGLTAGLHKQLTASLTNKYKKRLVSAENLVIRWMETRTADELEIYPHIVSIARRVIEEAFSNRVITPGVTTTQDVQWYIHSRFRELQLRPWFHPDVNLQRKGDNIGKEEHFHGRSGIIKQGDVLHTDVGFCYLQLCTDTQEMGYVLKLGESDAPAGLKKALAKGNQWQDLLTDEFKTGRTGNQILAENLKASKKAGLLVSTYSHPIGFVGHAAGPTIGMWDNQMG
;
A
#
# COMPACT_ATOMS: atom_id res chain seq x y z
N GLU A 1 8.39 28.13 -6.90
CA GLU A 1 7.52 28.76 -7.90
C GLU A 1 6.66 27.70 -8.58
N ARG A 2 5.34 27.92 -8.66
CA ARG A 2 4.40 26.98 -9.26
C ARG A 2 3.85 27.60 -10.54
N ILE A 3 4.29 27.07 -11.68
CA ILE A 3 3.94 27.57 -12.99
C ILE A 3 3.22 26.50 -13.79
N THR A 4 2.27 26.92 -14.61
CA THR A 4 1.58 26.04 -15.56
C THR A 4 1.54 26.68 -16.94
N VAL A 5 1.54 25.85 -17.96
CA VAL A 5 1.18 26.18 -19.35
C VAL A 5 -0.15 25.54 -19.73
N SER A 6 -1.05 25.41 -18.78
CA SER A 6 -2.38 24.82 -18.97
C SER A 6 -3.42 25.88 -19.33
N ARG A 7 -4.35 25.53 -20.21
CA ARG A 7 -5.53 26.33 -20.53
C ARG A 7 -6.47 26.52 -19.30
N TYR A 8 -6.41 25.57 -18.37
CA TYR A 8 -7.23 25.54 -17.16
C TYR A 8 -6.34 25.56 -15.93
N PRO A 9 -5.70 26.70 -15.62
CA PRO A 9 -4.86 26.80 -14.42
C PRO A 9 -5.73 26.65 -13.17
N ILE A 10 -5.19 26.01 -12.16
CA ILE A 10 -5.83 25.97 -10.84
C ILE A 10 -5.52 27.29 -10.15
N SER A 11 -6.48 28.21 -10.18
CA SER A 11 -6.35 29.55 -9.62
C SER A 11 -5.90 29.52 -8.15
N GLY A 12 -4.93 30.36 -7.80
CA GLY A 12 -4.35 30.45 -6.46
C GLY A 12 -3.26 29.41 -6.16
N TYR A 13 -3.12 28.35 -6.98
CA TYR A 13 -2.08 27.33 -6.79
C TYR A 13 -0.94 27.42 -7.82
N TYR A 14 -1.26 27.84 -9.05
CA TYR A 14 -0.31 27.93 -10.16
C TYR A 14 -0.43 29.27 -10.88
N GLU A 15 0.70 29.85 -11.22
CA GLU A 15 0.79 30.99 -12.12
C GLU A 15 0.74 30.48 -13.56
N SER A 16 -0.25 30.91 -14.35
CA SER A 16 -0.29 30.58 -15.77
C SER A 16 0.71 31.46 -16.56
N LYS A 17 1.54 30.81 -17.34
CA LYS A 17 2.48 31.46 -18.27
C LYS A 17 2.11 31.22 -19.73
N TRP A 18 0.88 30.84 -19.99
CA TRP A 18 0.34 30.66 -21.33
C TRP A 18 -1.09 31.19 -21.39
N GLU A 19 -1.30 32.15 -22.26
CA GLU A 19 -2.58 32.84 -22.40
C GLU A 19 -3.56 32.14 -23.37
N GLY A 20 -3.17 31.01 -23.93
CA GLY A 20 -3.93 30.25 -24.90
C GLY A 20 -3.32 30.33 -26.31
N GLY A 21 -3.88 29.60 -27.24
CA GLY A 21 -3.37 29.45 -28.60
C GLY A 21 -3.38 27.99 -29.04
N SER A 22 -2.55 27.67 -30.04
CA SER A 22 -2.40 26.31 -30.55
C SER A 22 -1.66 25.42 -29.57
N PHE A 23 -1.77 24.10 -29.74
CA PHE A 23 -1.02 23.13 -28.96
C PHE A 23 0.49 23.25 -29.16
N GLU A 24 0.93 23.68 -30.34
CA GLU A 24 2.34 23.93 -30.63
C GLU A 24 2.88 25.13 -29.85
N GLU A 25 2.11 26.21 -29.76
CA GLU A 25 2.46 27.38 -28.96
C GLU A 25 2.56 27.07 -27.47
N GLN A 26 1.75 26.15 -26.97
CA GLN A 26 1.86 25.67 -25.58
C GLN A 26 3.23 25.02 -25.30
N TRP A 27 3.72 24.19 -26.20
CA TRP A 27 5.05 23.58 -26.07
C TRP A 27 6.16 24.59 -26.22
N GLN A 28 5.97 25.60 -27.08
CA GLN A 28 6.93 26.71 -27.22
C GLN A 28 6.98 27.57 -25.95
N ALA A 29 5.82 27.85 -25.33
CA ALA A 29 5.77 28.55 -24.05
C ALA A 29 6.52 27.79 -22.96
N LEU A 30 6.32 26.46 -22.84
CA LEU A 30 7.05 25.63 -21.92
C LEU A 30 8.58 25.65 -22.17
N ALA A 31 8.98 25.54 -23.43
CA ALA A 31 10.39 25.61 -23.82
C ALA A 31 10.99 26.98 -23.50
N GLY A 32 10.26 28.05 -23.68
CA GLY A 32 10.65 29.43 -23.33
C GLY A 32 10.89 29.59 -21.82
N ILE A 33 9.99 29.07 -20.99
CA ILE A 33 10.14 29.06 -19.53
C ILE A 33 11.40 28.31 -19.11
N ILE A 34 11.65 27.14 -19.71
CA ILE A 34 12.87 26.35 -19.45
C ILE A 34 14.14 27.14 -19.87
N ALA A 35 14.08 27.81 -21.02
CA ALA A 35 15.22 28.60 -21.51
C ALA A 35 15.52 29.81 -20.63
N GLU A 36 14.48 30.52 -20.16
CA GLU A 36 14.61 31.66 -19.25
C GLU A 36 15.29 31.27 -17.93
N ARG A 37 14.95 30.09 -17.37
CA ARG A 37 15.49 29.62 -16.10
C ARG A 37 16.83 28.91 -16.20
N ASP A 38 17.18 28.45 -17.37
CA ASP A 38 18.40 27.69 -17.66
C ASP A 38 18.74 26.59 -16.63
N PRO A 39 17.81 25.69 -16.27
CA PRO A 39 18.03 24.72 -15.22
C PRO A 39 19.16 23.76 -15.58
N LYS A 40 19.93 23.33 -14.56
CA LYS A 40 20.99 22.32 -14.74
C LYS A 40 20.45 20.92 -15.00
N GLN A 41 19.30 20.60 -14.42
CA GLN A 41 18.57 19.35 -14.57
C GLN A 41 17.08 19.64 -14.72
N ILE A 42 16.40 18.83 -15.52
CA ILE A 42 14.95 18.91 -15.75
C ILE A 42 14.38 17.55 -15.43
N GLY A 43 13.69 17.45 -14.29
CA GLY A 43 13.01 16.23 -13.88
C GLY A 43 11.76 15.99 -14.71
N ILE A 44 11.62 14.79 -15.25
CA ILE A 44 10.42 14.35 -15.99
C ILE A 44 9.89 13.06 -15.39
N ASN A 45 8.58 12.83 -15.50
CA ASN A 45 7.91 11.65 -14.97
C ASN A 45 8.13 10.43 -15.89
N VAL A 46 9.38 9.99 -15.95
CA VAL A 46 9.82 8.75 -16.59
C VAL A 46 10.54 7.92 -15.55
N SER A 47 10.12 6.68 -15.36
CA SER A 47 10.72 5.79 -14.38
C SER A 47 11.01 4.42 -14.96
N LYS A 48 12.16 3.87 -14.58
CA LYS A 48 12.54 2.50 -14.90
C LYS A 48 12.06 1.53 -13.84
N ASN A 49 11.98 1.99 -12.58
CA ASN A 49 11.79 1.12 -11.42
C ASN A 49 10.36 1.16 -10.87
N TRP A 50 9.66 2.28 -11.06
CA TRP A 50 8.38 2.55 -10.41
C TRP A 50 7.31 2.96 -11.43
N PRO A 51 6.45 2.05 -11.89
CA PRO A 51 5.39 2.37 -12.87
C PRO A 51 4.48 3.53 -12.43
N VAL A 52 4.24 3.69 -11.13
CA VAL A 52 3.42 4.78 -10.58
C VAL A 52 4.04 6.17 -10.77
N SER A 53 5.35 6.26 -10.99
CA SER A 53 6.07 7.51 -11.28
C SER A 53 6.39 7.68 -12.76
N ASP A 54 6.00 6.74 -13.63
CA ASP A 54 6.17 6.77 -15.08
C ASP A 54 4.92 7.35 -15.75
N GLY A 55 4.61 8.62 -15.44
CA GLY A 55 3.37 9.27 -15.85
C GLY A 55 3.47 10.05 -17.18
N LEU A 56 4.67 10.19 -17.76
CA LEU A 56 4.86 10.91 -19.02
C LEU A 56 4.64 9.94 -20.19
N THR A 57 3.52 10.10 -20.90
CA THR A 57 3.24 9.23 -22.05
C THR A 57 4.27 9.40 -23.17
N ALA A 58 4.48 8.35 -23.96
CA ALA A 58 5.42 8.38 -25.09
C ALA A 58 5.16 9.54 -26.07
N GLY A 59 3.89 9.88 -26.31
CA GLY A 59 3.47 11.01 -27.14
C GLY A 59 3.91 12.35 -26.54
N LEU A 60 3.65 12.58 -25.26
CA LEU A 60 4.04 13.81 -24.56
C LEU A 60 5.57 13.93 -24.44
N HIS A 61 6.27 12.83 -24.19
CA HIS A 61 7.73 12.80 -24.17
C HIS A 61 8.31 13.18 -25.54
N LYS A 62 7.75 12.67 -26.64
CA LYS A 62 8.16 13.02 -28.00
C LYS A 62 7.95 14.50 -28.29
N GLN A 63 6.82 15.08 -27.89
CA GLN A 63 6.52 16.50 -28.07
C GLN A 63 7.44 17.39 -27.22
N LEU A 64 7.64 17.06 -25.95
CA LEU A 64 8.58 17.75 -25.08
C LEU A 64 9.98 17.77 -25.69
N THR A 65 10.48 16.61 -26.12
CA THR A 65 11.81 16.54 -26.72
C THR A 65 11.91 17.27 -28.06
N ALA A 66 10.83 17.31 -28.86
CA ALA A 66 10.81 18.07 -30.11
C ALA A 66 10.89 19.61 -29.86
N SER A 67 10.24 20.10 -28.81
CA SER A 67 10.20 21.52 -28.46
C SER A 67 11.51 22.06 -27.82
N LEU A 68 12.32 21.17 -27.23
CA LEU A 68 13.54 21.56 -26.55
C LEU A 68 14.75 21.64 -27.48
N THR A 69 15.67 22.56 -27.19
CA THR A 69 17.00 22.57 -27.82
C THR A 69 17.86 21.39 -27.33
N ASN A 70 18.90 21.03 -28.07
CA ASN A 70 19.82 19.96 -27.69
C ASN A 70 20.47 20.17 -26.31
N LYS A 71 20.65 21.43 -25.89
CA LYS A 71 21.15 21.79 -24.57
C LYS A 71 20.24 21.22 -23.47
N TYR A 72 18.93 21.44 -23.57
CA TYR A 72 17.98 21.05 -22.55
C TYR A 72 17.57 19.58 -22.65
N LYS A 73 17.54 18.99 -23.86
CA LYS A 73 17.36 17.54 -24.04
C LYS A 73 18.37 16.72 -23.22
N LYS A 74 19.64 17.16 -23.19
CA LYS A 74 20.68 16.48 -22.43
C LYS A 74 20.56 16.65 -20.92
N ARG A 75 19.69 17.54 -20.45
CA ARG A 75 19.44 17.80 -19.03
C ARG A 75 18.19 17.12 -18.48
N LEU A 76 17.47 16.40 -19.34
CA LEU A 76 16.32 15.60 -18.91
C LEU A 76 16.80 14.43 -18.03
N VAL A 77 16.21 14.30 -16.85
CA VAL A 77 16.48 13.23 -15.90
C VAL A 77 15.17 12.68 -15.35
N SER A 78 15.16 11.45 -14.86
CA SER A 78 14.01 10.91 -14.17
C SER A 78 13.71 11.69 -12.89
N ALA A 79 12.44 12.02 -12.67
CA ALA A 79 11.94 12.60 -11.42
C ALA A 79 11.41 11.53 -10.44
N GLU A 80 11.68 10.23 -10.68
CA GLU A 80 11.09 9.13 -9.91
C GLU A 80 11.26 9.31 -8.40
N ASN A 81 12.45 9.67 -7.93
CA ASN A 81 12.69 9.85 -6.49
C ASN A 81 11.87 11.00 -5.87
N LEU A 82 11.60 12.07 -6.63
CA LEU A 82 10.75 13.17 -6.18
C LEU A 82 9.30 12.71 -6.06
N VAL A 83 8.80 11.98 -7.07
CA VAL A 83 7.43 11.45 -7.09
C VAL A 83 7.24 10.44 -5.98
N ILE A 84 8.17 9.50 -5.81
CA ILE A 84 8.11 8.48 -4.76
C ILE A 84 8.09 9.14 -3.38
N ARG A 85 9.00 10.07 -3.10
CA ARG A 85 9.02 10.80 -1.82
C ARG A 85 7.73 11.54 -1.54
N TRP A 86 7.14 12.15 -2.55
CA TRP A 86 5.85 12.80 -2.40
C TRP A 86 4.74 11.79 -2.07
N MET A 87 4.71 10.65 -2.77
CA MET A 87 3.68 9.61 -2.57
C MET A 87 3.79 8.89 -1.22
N GLU A 88 4.99 8.70 -0.70
CA GLU A 88 5.23 8.04 0.59
C GLU A 88 5.08 8.97 1.81
N THR A 89 5.11 10.29 1.59
CA THR A 89 5.02 11.28 2.67
C THR A 89 3.56 11.50 3.05
N ARG A 90 3.27 11.47 4.35
CA ARG A 90 1.96 11.82 4.91
C ARG A 90 2.02 13.21 5.53
N THR A 91 0.95 13.99 5.32
CA THR A 91 0.75 15.27 6.01
C THR A 91 0.23 15.03 7.42
N ALA A 92 0.27 16.06 8.26
CA ALA A 92 -0.30 15.98 9.62
C ALA A 92 -1.80 15.65 9.59
N ASP A 93 -2.54 16.28 8.69
CA ASP A 93 -3.98 16.06 8.53
C ASP A 93 -4.30 14.62 8.08
N GLU A 94 -3.49 14.06 7.18
CA GLU A 94 -3.61 12.65 6.76
C GLU A 94 -3.33 11.70 7.93
N LEU A 95 -2.31 11.99 8.75
CA LEU A 95 -1.98 11.18 9.93
C LEU A 95 -3.07 11.22 10.99
N GLU A 96 -3.80 12.33 11.13
CA GLU A 96 -4.93 12.43 12.04
C GLU A 96 -6.10 11.53 11.61
N ILE A 97 -6.35 11.41 10.31
CA ILE A 97 -7.45 10.61 9.76
C ILE A 97 -7.12 9.11 9.74
N TYR A 98 -5.85 8.73 9.59
CA TYR A 98 -5.45 7.35 9.38
C TYR A 98 -5.94 6.36 10.45
N PRO A 99 -5.79 6.62 11.76
CA PRO A 99 -6.31 5.73 12.80
C PRO A 99 -7.81 5.49 12.70
N HIS A 100 -8.56 6.51 12.26
CA HIS A 100 -10.00 6.40 12.09
C HIS A 100 -10.36 5.43 10.96
N ILE A 101 -9.76 5.56 9.78
CA ILE A 101 -10.06 4.66 8.66
C ILE A 101 -9.58 3.23 8.94
N VAL A 102 -8.45 3.03 9.60
CA VAL A 102 -7.99 1.70 10.04
C VAL A 102 -9.00 1.07 11.02
N SER A 103 -9.55 1.84 11.95
CA SER A 103 -10.56 1.34 12.88
C SER A 103 -11.86 0.93 12.18
N ILE A 104 -12.23 1.56 11.06
CA ILE A 104 -13.35 1.15 10.23
C ILE A 104 -13.07 -0.22 9.58
N ALA A 105 -11.89 -0.42 9.00
CA ALA A 105 -11.49 -1.69 8.42
C ALA A 105 -11.61 -2.82 9.46
N ARG A 106 -11.04 -2.61 10.65
CA ARG A 106 -11.10 -3.60 11.75
C ARG A 106 -12.53 -3.91 12.18
N ARG A 107 -13.41 -2.92 12.31
CA ARG A 107 -14.82 -3.16 12.65
C ARG A 107 -15.54 -3.99 11.59
N VAL A 108 -15.27 -3.75 10.30
CA VAL A 108 -15.85 -4.56 9.22
C VAL A 108 -15.37 -6.02 9.33
N ILE A 109 -14.09 -6.23 9.68
CA ILE A 109 -13.55 -7.59 9.91
C ILE A 109 -14.21 -8.24 11.15
N GLU A 110 -14.36 -7.52 12.25
CA GLU A 110 -15.02 -8.00 13.46
C GLU A 110 -16.47 -8.42 13.18
N GLU A 111 -17.21 -7.61 12.41
CA GLU A 111 -18.55 -7.97 11.95
C GLU A 111 -18.51 -9.23 11.08
N ALA A 112 -17.60 -9.30 10.11
CA ALA A 112 -17.46 -10.40 9.17
C ALA A 112 -17.09 -11.73 9.86
N PHE A 113 -16.28 -11.67 10.92
CA PHE A 113 -15.87 -12.84 11.71
C PHE A 113 -16.78 -13.15 12.91
N SER A 114 -17.97 -12.57 12.91
CA SER A 114 -18.95 -12.81 13.97
C SER A 114 -20.00 -13.88 13.60
N ASN A 115 -20.73 -14.35 14.60
CA ASN A 115 -21.87 -15.26 14.43
C ASN A 115 -23.05 -14.64 13.65
N ARG A 116 -23.00 -13.34 13.33
CA ARG A 116 -23.98 -12.70 12.44
C ARG A 116 -23.77 -13.11 10.98
N VAL A 117 -22.54 -13.43 10.63
CA VAL A 117 -22.12 -13.73 9.24
C VAL A 117 -21.76 -15.20 9.11
N ILE A 118 -21.03 -15.75 10.07
CA ILE A 118 -20.51 -17.11 10.00
C ILE A 118 -21.42 -18.08 10.78
N THR A 119 -22.03 -19.00 10.03
CA THR A 119 -22.65 -20.23 10.56
C THR A 119 -21.72 -21.39 10.23
N PRO A 120 -20.99 -21.95 11.23
CA PRO A 120 -20.06 -23.05 10.98
C PRO A 120 -20.75 -24.26 10.36
N GLY A 121 -20.15 -24.82 9.32
CA GLY A 121 -20.69 -25.92 8.54
C GLY A 121 -21.58 -25.49 7.35
N VAL A 122 -21.91 -24.19 7.24
CA VAL A 122 -22.76 -23.62 6.17
C VAL A 122 -22.00 -22.52 5.42
N THR A 123 -21.57 -21.48 6.12
CA THR A 123 -20.92 -20.31 5.51
C THR A 123 -19.58 -20.69 4.90
N THR A 124 -19.32 -20.21 3.69
CA THR A 124 -18.02 -20.35 2.99
C THR A 124 -17.14 -19.13 3.21
N THR A 125 -15.85 -19.26 2.97
CA THR A 125 -14.92 -18.11 2.95
C THR A 125 -15.35 -17.08 1.91
N GLN A 126 -15.92 -17.51 0.78
CA GLN A 126 -16.43 -16.64 -0.27
C GLN A 126 -17.66 -15.83 0.19
N ASP A 127 -18.55 -16.41 0.97
CA ASP A 127 -19.69 -15.68 1.56
C ASP A 127 -19.20 -14.54 2.44
N VAL A 128 -18.14 -14.78 3.23
CA VAL A 128 -17.52 -13.75 4.08
C VAL A 128 -16.86 -12.66 3.24
N GLN A 129 -16.17 -13.00 2.15
CA GLN A 129 -15.62 -12.03 1.20
C GLN A 129 -16.71 -11.11 0.64
N TRP A 130 -17.82 -11.68 0.20
CA TRP A 130 -18.97 -10.92 -0.32
C TRP A 130 -19.64 -10.06 0.76
N TYR A 131 -19.69 -10.55 1.99
CA TYR A 131 -20.16 -9.72 3.11
C TYR A 131 -19.29 -8.48 3.29
N ILE A 132 -17.96 -8.63 3.32
CA ILE A 132 -17.02 -7.51 3.45
C ILE A 132 -17.21 -6.51 2.30
N HIS A 133 -17.32 -7.01 1.06
CA HIS A 133 -17.61 -6.16 -0.10
C HIS A 133 -18.91 -5.37 0.06
N SER A 134 -19.97 -6.02 0.51
CA SER A 134 -21.28 -5.39 0.72
C SER A 134 -21.20 -4.31 1.80
N ARG A 135 -20.48 -4.58 2.90
CA ARG A 135 -20.27 -3.59 3.96
C ARG A 135 -19.48 -2.38 3.49
N PHE A 136 -18.42 -2.56 2.72
CA PHE A 136 -17.69 -1.43 2.13
C PHE A 136 -18.58 -0.60 1.21
N ARG A 137 -19.40 -1.25 0.38
CA ARG A 137 -20.37 -0.56 -0.48
C ARG A 137 -21.41 0.23 0.31
N GLU A 138 -21.99 -0.34 1.37
CA GLU A 138 -22.93 0.34 2.25
C GLU A 138 -22.32 1.57 2.93
N LEU A 139 -21.04 1.48 3.31
CA LEU A 139 -20.27 2.59 3.88
C LEU A 139 -19.73 3.57 2.82
N GLN A 140 -20.05 3.35 1.54
CA GLN A 140 -19.54 4.12 0.40
C GLN A 140 -17.99 4.15 0.32
N LEU A 141 -17.33 3.10 0.80
CA LEU A 141 -15.90 2.93 0.75
C LEU A 141 -15.50 2.12 -0.48
N ARG A 142 -14.42 2.52 -1.12
CA ARG A 142 -13.91 1.85 -2.32
C ARG A 142 -12.79 0.88 -1.94
N PRO A 143 -12.99 -0.45 -2.05
CA PRO A 143 -11.89 -1.39 -1.92
C PRO A 143 -10.87 -1.16 -3.05
N TRP A 144 -9.59 -1.29 -2.75
CA TRP A 144 -8.53 -1.18 -3.75
C TRP A 144 -8.01 -2.54 -4.21
N PHE A 145 -8.37 -3.60 -3.48
CA PHE A 145 -8.25 -5.00 -3.90
C PHE A 145 -9.47 -5.80 -3.42
N HIS A 146 -9.63 -7.00 -3.96
CA HIS A 146 -10.68 -7.90 -3.52
C HIS A 146 -10.33 -8.45 -2.13
N PRO A 147 -11.22 -8.35 -1.12
CA PRO A 147 -10.98 -8.94 0.18
C PRO A 147 -10.60 -10.40 0.08
N ASP A 148 -9.51 -10.80 0.71
CA ASP A 148 -9.14 -12.19 0.83
C ASP A 148 -9.65 -12.77 2.15
N VAL A 149 -10.27 -13.95 2.11
CA VAL A 149 -10.68 -14.71 3.28
C VAL A 149 -10.34 -16.17 3.05
N ASN A 150 -9.52 -16.73 3.91
CA ASN A 150 -9.10 -18.11 3.83
C ASN A 150 -9.11 -18.78 5.21
N LEU A 151 -8.99 -20.08 5.22
CA LEU A 151 -9.01 -20.87 6.44
C LEU A 151 -7.86 -21.87 6.49
N GLN A 152 -7.41 -22.14 7.70
CA GLN A 152 -6.48 -23.22 8.03
C GLN A 152 -7.16 -24.17 9.01
N ARG A 153 -7.06 -25.46 8.75
CA ARG A 153 -7.66 -26.51 9.57
C ARG A 153 -6.59 -27.44 10.10
N LYS A 154 -6.75 -27.90 11.35
CA LYS A 154 -5.84 -28.87 11.93
C LYS A 154 -5.77 -30.13 11.06
N GLY A 155 -4.56 -30.49 10.64
CA GLY A 155 -4.30 -31.62 9.76
C GLY A 155 -4.17 -31.26 8.27
N ASP A 156 -4.45 -30.02 7.88
CA ASP A 156 -4.12 -29.55 6.54
C ASP A 156 -2.60 -29.50 6.41
N ASN A 157 -2.10 -30.02 5.29
CA ASN A 157 -0.68 -29.96 4.96
C ASN A 157 -0.45 -28.62 4.26
N ILE A 158 -0.10 -27.60 5.03
CA ILE A 158 0.29 -26.31 4.47
C ILE A 158 1.70 -26.47 3.94
N GLY A 159 1.86 -26.52 2.62
CA GLY A 159 3.15 -26.61 1.95
C GLY A 159 4.06 -25.46 2.38
N LYS A 160 5.38 -25.71 2.39
CA LYS A 160 6.37 -24.68 2.75
C LYS A 160 6.39 -23.47 1.82
N GLU A 161 5.74 -23.58 0.65
CA GLU A 161 5.69 -22.58 -0.41
C GLU A 161 4.37 -21.79 -0.44
N GLU A 162 3.36 -22.21 0.32
CA GLU A 162 2.10 -21.50 0.40
C GLU A 162 2.17 -20.42 1.48
N HIS A 163 2.67 -19.27 1.10
CA HIS A 163 2.65 -18.07 1.91
C HIS A 163 1.23 -17.75 2.35
N PHE A 164 0.91 -17.94 3.62
CA PHE A 164 -0.29 -17.44 4.34
C PHE A 164 -1.65 -17.69 3.69
N HIS A 165 -1.71 -18.21 2.47
CA HIS A 165 -2.93 -18.53 1.79
C HIS A 165 -3.42 -19.88 2.30
N GLY A 166 -4.27 -19.83 3.30
CA GLY A 166 -5.10 -20.97 3.66
C GLY A 166 -5.97 -21.36 2.45
N ARG A 167 -6.79 -22.36 2.62
CA ARG A 167 -7.73 -22.78 1.57
C ARG A 167 -9.05 -22.04 1.64
N SER A 168 -9.75 -21.95 0.52
CA SER A 168 -11.16 -21.57 0.46
C SER A 168 -12.05 -22.76 0.81
N GLY A 169 -13.26 -22.49 1.26
CA GLY A 169 -14.27 -23.51 1.47
C GLY A 169 -15.21 -23.24 2.64
N ILE A 170 -15.98 -24.27 3.00
CA ILE A 170 -16.94 -24.21 4.12
C ILE A 170 -16.15 -24.09 5.42
N ILE A 171 -16.44 -23.03 6.18
CA ILE A 171 -15.89 -22.75 7.50
C ILE A 171 -16.48 -23.73 8.51
N LYS A 172 -15.64 -24.34 9.33
CA LYS A 172 -16.03 -25.30 10.35
C LYS A 172 -15.49 -24.91 11.73
N GLN A 173 -16.10 -25.46 12.77
CA GLN A 173 -15.57 -25.33 14.12
C GLN A 173 -14.13 -25.86 14.22
N GLY A 174 -13.27 -25.08 14.85
CA GLY A 174 -11.84 -25.38 14.98
C GLY A 174 -10.96 -24.85 13.86
N ASP A 175 -11.52 -24.20 12.85
CA ASP A 175 -10.75 -23.52 11.81
C ASP A 175 -10.14 -22.22 12.34
N VAL A 176 -8.97 -21.88 11.86
CA VAL A 176 -8.37 -20.56 11.96
C VAL A 176 -8.65 -19.81 10.67
N LEU A 177 -9.23 -18.65 10.77
CA LEU A 177 -9.51 -17.76 9.65
C LEU A 177 -8.42 -16.70 9.55
N HIS A 178 -8.14 -16.31 8.34
CA HIS A 178 -7.33 -15.13 8.03
C HIS A 178 -8.08 -14.29 7.01
N THR A 179 -8.00 -12.98 7.13
CA THR A 179 -8.51 -12.05 6.12
C THR A 179 -7.51 -10.94 5.88
N ASP A 180 -7.50 -10.49 4.64
CA ASP A 180 -6.77 -9.31 4.18
C ASP A 180 -7.75 -8.39 3.47
N VAL A 181 -7.87 -7.16 3.96
CA VAL A 181 -8.83 -6.18 3.46
C VAL A 181 -8.22 -4.80 3.35
N GLY A 182 -8.55 -4.11 2.27
CA GLY A 182 -8.14 -2.74 2.07
C GLY A 182 -9.15 -1.92 1.31
N PHE A 183 -9.37 -0.70 1.76
CA PHE A 183 -10.17 0.30 1.07
C PHE A 183 -9.46 1.65 1.07
N CYS A 184 -9.88 2.55 0.17
CA CYS A 184 -9.37 3.91 0.11
C CYS A 184 -10.47 4.92 0.47
N TYR A 185 -10.10 5.90 1.29
CA TYR A 185 -10.91 7.05 1.66
C TYR A 185 -10.06 8.31 1.60
N LEU A 186 -10.54 9.38 0.96
CA LEU A 186 -9.76 10.60 0.70
C LEU A 186 -8.37 10.31 0.11
N GLN A 187 -8.28 9.30 -0.74
CA GLN A 187 -7.05 8.80 -1.37
C GLN A 187 -6.04 8.16 -0.39
N LEU A 188 -6.40 7.96 0.87
CA LEU A 188 -5.64 7.17 1.82
C LEU A 188 -6.18 5.74 1.80
N CYS A 189 -5.31 4.77 1.58
CA CYS A 189 -5.69 3.36 1.55
C CYS A 189 -5.31 2.67 2.85
N THR A 190 -6.16 1.73 3.29
CA THR A 190 -5.84 0.79 4.38
C THR A 190 -5.38 -0.53 3.79
N ASP A 191 -4.65 -1.29 4.59
CA ASP A 191 -4.25 -2.65 4.33
C ASP A 191 -4.21 -3.35 5.69
N THR A 192 -5.25 -4.14 5.96
CA THR A 192 -5.52 -4.62 7.32
C THR A 192 -5.76 -6.11 7.31
N GLN A 193 -4.93 -6.83 8.05
CA GLN A 193 -5.03 -8.27 8.19
C GLN A 193 -5.39 -8.64 9.62
N GLU A 194 -6.32 -9.57 9.78
CA GLU A 194 -6.72 -10.09 11.09
C GLU A 194 -6.94 -11.60 11.01
N MET A 195 -6.80 -12.22 12.16
CA MET A 195 -7.07 -13.65 12.32
C MET A 195 -8.23 -13.90 13.27
N GLY A 196 -9.00 -14.95 12.98
CA GLY A 196 -10.08 -15.41 13.83
C GLY A 196 -9.99 -16.92 14.10
N TYR A 197 -10.55 -17.36 15.21
CA TYR A 197 -10.70 -18.78 15.50
C TYR A 197 -12.19 -19.13 15.66
N VAL A 198 -12.64 -20.14 14.93
CA VAL A 198 -14.02 -20.63 15.02
C VAL A 198 -14.14 -21.58 16.19
N LEU A 199 -14.75 -21.10 17.28
CA LEU A 199 -14.90 -21.87 18.52
C LEU A 199 -15.58 -23.22 18.28
N LYS A 200 -15.09 -24.27 18.92
CA LYS A 200 -15.77 -25.57 18.98
C LYS A 200 -16.87 -25.53 20.02
N LEU A 201 -17.77 -26.51 19.94
CA LEU A 201 -18.82 -26.67 20.95
C LEU A 201 -18.19 -26.78 22.34
N GLY A 202 -18.65 -25.92 23.26
CA GLY A 202 -18.16 -25.88 24.64
C GLY A 202 -16.90 -25.04 24.88
N GLU A 203 -16.25 -24.51 23.82
CA GLU A 203 -15.15 -23.55 23.98
C GLU A 203 -15.69 -22.13 24.19
N SER A 204 -15.10 -21.41 25.14
CA SER A 204 -15.40 -19.99 25.40
C SER A 204 -14.31 -19.05 24.88
N ASP A 205 -13.16 -19.59 24.46
CA ASP A 205 -12.01 -18.84 23.97
C ASP A 205 -11.12 -19.73 23.09
N ALA A 206 -10.24 -19.11 22.32
CA ALA A 206 -9.29 -19.82 21.47
C ALA A 206 -8.31 -20.68 22.29
N PRO A 207 -7.86 -21.82 21.75
CA PRO A 207 -6.87 -22.69 22.41
C PRO A 207 -5.60 -21.94 22.83
N ALA A 208 -5.04 -22.29 24.00
CA ALA A 208 -3.88 -21.63 24.57
C ALA A 208 -2.68 -21.59 23.60
N GLY A 209 -2.50 -22.61 22.75
CA GLY A 209 -1.46 -22.64 21.73
C GLY A 209 -1.60 -21.52 20.69
N LEU A 210 -2.82 -21.26 20.22
CA LEU A 210 -3.09 -20.17 19.26
C LEU A 210 -2.89 -18.80 19.91
N LYS A 211 -3.38 -18.61 21.14
CA LYS A 211 -3.14 -17.35 21.90
C LYS A 211 -1.64 -17.11 22.12
N LYS A 212 -0.86 -18.14 22.43
CA LYS A 212 0.59 -18.03 22.55
C LYS A 212 1.26 -17.70 21.22
N ALA A 213 0.79 -18.25 20.10
CA ALA A 213 1.30 -17.92 18.76
C ALA A 213 1.01 -16.45 18.41
N LEU A 214 -0.21 -15.98 18.66
CA LEU A 214 -0.60 -14.57 18.45
C LEU A 214 0.27 -13.64 19.30
N ALA A 215 0.48 -13.94 20.58
CA ALA A 215 1.34 -13.14 21.45
C ALA A 215 2.80 -13.05 20.93
N LYS A 216 3.32 -14.11 20.31
CA LYS A 216 4.63 -14.08 19.66
C LYS A 216 4.63 -13.24 18.37
N GLY A 217 3.55 -13.30 17.61
CA GLY A 217 3.36 -12.44 16.44
C GLY A 217 3.35 -10.96 16.84
N ASN A 218 2.59 -10.61 17.88
CA ASN A 218 2.57 -9.24 18.41
C ASN A 218 3.95 -8.80 18.92
N GLN A 219 4.66 -9.66 19.65
CA GLN A 219 6.03 -9.37 20.09
C GLN A 219 6.96 -9.09 18.90
N TRP A 220 6.82 -9.84 17.81
CA TRP A 220 7.60 -9.59 16.60
C TRP A 220 7.24 -8.25 15.95
N GLN A 221 5.94 -7.90 15.87
CA GLN A 221 5.49 -6.61 15.35
C GLN A 221 6.06 -5.45 16.17
N ASP A 222 6.08 -5.56 17.50
CA ASP A 222 6.70 -4.55 18.37
C ASP A 222 8.20 -4.40 18.05
N LEU A 223 8.94 -5.52 17.95
CA LEU A 223 10.36 -5.50 17.56
C LEU A 223 10.61 -4.90 16.17
N LEU A 224 9.69 -5.08 15.23
CA LEU A 224 9.78 -4.47 13.91
C LEU A 224 9.53 -2.97 13.98
N THR A 225 8.45 -2.54 14.64
CA THR A 225 8.07 -1.13 14.72
C THR A 225 9.08 -0.30 15.51
N ASP A 226 9.75 -0.87 16.50
CA ASP A 226 10.85 -0.23 17.24
C ASP A 226 12.04 0.15 16.34
N GLU A 227 12.17 -0.49 15.18
CA GLU A 227 13.25 -0.22 14.23
C GLU A 227 12.89 0.84 13.17
N PHE A 228 11.64 1.32 13.14
CA PHE A 228 11.22 2.43 12.27
C PHE A 228 11.79 3.76 12.80
N LYS A 229 13.03 4.06 12.40
CA LYS A 229 13.77 5.27 12.82
C LYS A 229 14.11 6.13 11.62
N THR A 230 13.90 7.44 11.76
CA THR A 230 14.24 8.41 10.71
C THR A 230 15.67 8.21 10.22
N GLY A 231 15.84 8.17 8.91
CA GLY A 231 17.13 8.02 8.23
C GLY A 231 17.56 6.57 7.97
N ARG A 232 16.84 5.57 8.49
CA ARG A 232 17.11 4.16 8.16
C ARG A 232 16.48 3.77 6.83
N THR A 233 17.17 2.96 6.07
CA THR A 233 16.64 2.28 4.89
C THR A 233 15.84 1.03 5.28
N GLY A 234 14.98 0.54 4.37
CA GLY A 234 14.24 -0.72 4.59
C GLY A 234 15.16 -1.90 4.90
N ASN A 235 16.32 -1.98 4.22
CA ASN A 235 17.31 -3.02 4.47
C ASN A 235 17.93 -2.94 5.88
N GLN A 236 18.19 -1.74 6.39
CA GLN A 236 18.68 -1.55 7.75
C GLN A 236 17.63 -1.93 8.79
N ILE A 237 16.37 -1.56 8.57
CA ILE A 237 15.26 -1.96 9.43
C ILE A 237 15.12 -3.48 9.44
N LEU A 238 15.15 -4.13 8.27
CA LEU A 238 15.10 -5.59 8.15
C LEU A 238 16.22 -6.26 8.94
N ALA A 239 17.47 -5.83 8.75
CA ALA A 239 18.62 -6.41 9.40
C ALA A 239 18.54 -6.35 10.93
N GLU A 240 18.16 -5.19 11.48
CA GLU A 240 18.01 -5.03 12.95
C GLU A 240 16.80 -5.80 13.49
N ASN A 241 15.68 -5.83 12.75
CA ASN A 241 14.52 -6.64 13.13
C ASN A 241 14.84 -8.14 13.18
N LEU A 242 15.50 -8.68 12.16
CA LEU A 242 15.92 -10.10 12.14
C LEU A 242 16.86 -10.45 13.30
N LYS A 243 17.78 -9.54 13.61
CA LYS A 243 18.71 -9.69 14.75
C LYS A 243 17.97 -9.66 16.10
N ALA A 244 17.06 -8.71 16.30
CA ALA A 244 16.24 -8.61 17.51
C ALA A 244 15.32 -9.82 17.66
N SER A 245 14.67 -10.26 16.60
CA SER A 245 13.81 -11.44 16.57
C SER A 245 14.58 -12.73 16.92
N LYS A 246 15.78 -12.92 16.36
CA LYS A 246 16.65 -14.05 16.70
C LYS A 246 17.03 -14.03 18.17
N LYS A 247 17.37 -12.86 18.73
CA LYS A 247 17.68 -12.70 20.18
C LYS A 247 16.48 -13.05 21.05
N ALA A 248 15.27 -12.75 20.60
CA ALA A 248 14.00 -13.08 21.28
C ALA A 248 13.58 -14.55 21.09
N GLY A 249 14.33 -15.34 20.34
CA GLY A 249 13.99 -16.75 20.03
C GLY A 249 12.78 -16.89 19.08
N LEU A 250 12.57 -15.88 18.24
CA LEU A 250 11.53 -15.88 17.22
C LEU A 250 12.12 -16.25 15.86
N LEU A 251 11.44 -17.14 15.15
CA LEU A 251 11.71 -17.42 13.74
C LEU A 251 10.66 -16.65 12.93
N VAL A 252 11.11 -15.65 12.18
CA VAL A 252 10.24 -14.69 11.49
C VAL A 252 10.61 -14.57 10.03
N SER A 253 9.62 -14.19 9.21
CA SER A 253 9.80 -13.69 7.86
C SER A 253 9.17 -12.30 7.81
N THR A 254 9.98 -11.30 7.51
CA THR A 254 9.57 -9.90 7.54
C THR A 254 9.26 -9.42 6.14
N TYR A 255 8.05 -8.95 5.93
CA TYR A 255 7.66 -8.24 4.72
C TYR A 255 6.77 -7.05 5.08
N SER A 256 7.12 -5.90 4.58
CA SER A 256 6.29 -4.70 4.67
C SER A 256 6.51 -3.84 3.43
N HIS A 257 5.46 -3.17 3.00
CA HIS A 257 5.47 -2.26 1.87
C HIS A 257 4.81 -0.93 2.23
N PRO A 258 5.10 0.14 1.50
CA PRO A 258 4.39 1.40 1.69
C PRO A 258 2.90 1.24 1.39
N ILE A 259 2.08 1.95 2.16
CA ILE A 259 0.65 2.07 1.96
C ILE A 259 0.24 3.55 2.01
N GLY A 260 -0.80 3.93 1.30
CA GLY A 260 -1.28 5.30 1.33
C GLY A 260 -2.10 5.66 0.11
N PHE A 261 -1.57 6.52 -0.75
CA PHE A 261 -2.30 7.10 -1.88
C PHE A 261 -2.72 6.08 -2.96
N VAL A 262 -1.94 5.05 -3.19
CA VAL A 262 -2.17 4.07 -4.28
C VAL A 262 -2.10 2.61 -3.83
N GLY A 263 -2.46 2.32 -2.60
CA GLY A 263 -2.39 0.94 -2.09
C GLY A 263 -0.94 0.46 -1.94
N HIS A 264 -0.54 -0.62 -2.61
CA HIS A 264 0.87 -1.04 -2.72
C HIS A 264 1.68 0.03 -3.44
N ALA A 265 1.96 1.10 -2.72
CA ALA A 265 2.58 2.29 -3.26
C ALA A 265 4.06 2.08 -3.53
N ALA A 266 4.62 2.97 -4.33
CA ALA A 266 6.05 3.14 -4.43
C ALA A 266 6.62 3.67 -3.11
N GLY A 267 7.82 3.22 -2.76
CA GLY A 267 8.53 3.59 -1.54
C GLY A 267 9.39 2.44 -1.03
N PRO A 268 10.08 2.62 0.12
CA PRO A 268 10.93 1.58 0.68
C PRO A 268 10.10 0.38 1.15
N THR A 269 10.54 -0.82 0.78
CA THR A 269 10.06 -2.07 1.36
C THR A 269 11.00 -2.54 2.47
N ILE A 270 10.48 -3.34 3.40
CA ILE A 270 11.24 -3.97 4.47
C ILE A 270 11.13 -5.48 4.28
N GLY A 271 12.19 -6.08 3.74
CA GLY A 271 12.17 -7.47 3.30
C GLY A 271 11.26 -7.72 2.10
N MET A 272 11.30 -8.94 1.65
CA MET A 272 10.35 -9.55 0.72
C MET A 272 10.09 -10.96 1.22
N TRP A 273 8.92 -11.49 0.94
CA TRP A 273 8.54 -12.83 1.39
C TRP A 273 9.48 -13.94 0.85
N ASP A 274 10.12 -13.72 -0.28
CA ASP A 274 11.12 -14.59 -0.92
C ASP A 274 12.57 -14.12 -0.72
N ASN A 275 12.80 -12.95 -0.13
CA ASN A 275 14.13 -12.39 0.11
C ASN A 275 14.19 -11.67 1.47
N GLN A 276 14.87 -12.32 2.43
CA GLN A 276 15.11 -11.81 3.78
C GLN A 276 16.54 -11.25 3.96
N MET A 277 17.25 -11.01 2.87
CA MET A 277 18.55 -10.34 2.86
C MET A 277 18.40 -8.97 2.25
N GLY A 278 18.88 -7.96 2.95
CA GLY A 278 18.88 -6.58 2.50
C GLY A 278 19.92 -6.29 1.42
#